data_5e7c90f703be3a9a0f7a8aa192b774c5
#
_entry.id   5e7c90f703be3a9a0f7a8aa192b774c5
#
_cell.length_a   1.000
_cell.length_b   1.000
_cell.length_c   1.000
_cell.angle_alpha   90.00
_cell.angle_beta   90.00
_cell.angle_gamma   90.00
#
_symmetry.space_group_name_H-M   'P 1'
#
loop_
_entity.id
_entity.type
_entity.pdbx_description
1 polymer ?
#
loop_
_entity_poly.entity_id
_entity_poly.type
_entity_poly.pdbx_seq_one_letter_code
_entity_poly.pdbx_strand_id
1 'polypeptide(L)'
;MKVSDALLLVLRCLRQRIPEDRLIWLNRELLGYRQDDLEALSDHHMGLNMFLAWISEPRRRAPLEVPGYRFLEGVWGRIDRSGRLVSVMEPELAQRQIFCNIGIQQIELQLDEMEHPTEALFSLSFDERTGAEFFCESAELVRVYDHVRSKLIDFLDKVIAELRVA
;
A
#
# COMPACT_ATOMS: atom_id res chain seq x y z
N MET A 1 14.22 15.70 -2.12
CA MET A 1 14.36 14.48 -1.29
C MET A 1 13.12 13.64 -1.52
N LYS A 2 13.27 12.40 -1.93
CA LYS A 2 12.17 11.45 -2.12
C LYS A 2 11.55 11.06 -0.78
N VAL A 3 10.29 10.64 -0.77
CA VAL A 3 9.60 10.18 0.45
C VAL A 3 10.25 8.90 0.99
N SER A 4 10.72 8.01 0.12
CA SER A 4 11.45 6.80 0.52
C SER A 4 12.75 7.13 1.28
N ASP A 5 13.50 8.13 0.84
CA ASP A 5 14.71 8.59 1.54
C ASP A 5 14.37 9.15 2.92
N ALA A 6 13.29 9.93 2.99
CA ALA A 6 12.82 10.50 4.25
C ALA A 6 12.36 9.42 5.24
N LEU A 7 11.58 8.42 4.78
CA LEU A 7 11.17 7.28 5.59
C LEU A 7 12.38 6.50 6.15
N LEU A 8 13.36 6.24 5.29
CA LEU A 8 14.59 5.53 5.69
C LEU A 8 15.39 6.31 6.72
N LEU A 9 15.52 7.62 6.52
CA LEU A 9 16.23 8.51 7.46
C LEU A 9 15.52 8.52 8.83
N VAL A 10 14.20 8.68 8.84
CA VAL A 10 13.40 8.68 10.07
C VAL A 10 13.52 7.36 10.82
N LEU A 11 13.44 6.23 10.12
CA LEU A 11 13.65 4.91 10.72
C LEU A 11 15.00 4.79 11.38
N ARG A 12 16.07 5.24 10.72
CA ARG A 12 17.44 5.21 11.28
C ARG A 12 17.58 6.10 12.52
N CYS A 13 17.01 7.30 12.47
CA CYS A 13 17.12 8.27 13.57
C CYS A 13 16.30 7.88 14.81
N LEU A 14 15.14 7.24 14.61
CA LEU A 14 14.18 7.00 15.69
C LEU A 14 14.22 5.58 16.24
N ARG A 15 14.86 4.62 15.59
CA ARG A 15 14.86 3.19 15.95
C ARG A 15 15.27 2.91 17.42
N GLN A 16 16.09 3.77 18.01
CA GLN A 16 16.56 3.64 19.40
C GLN A 16 15.90 4.65 20.35
N ARG A 17 15.01 5.50 19.85
CA ARG A 17 14.46 6.63 20.61
C ARG A 17 12.97 6.51 20.90
N ILE A 18 12.26 5.75 20.09
CA ILE A 18 10.83 5.52 20.24
C ILE A 18 10.51 4.02 20.15
N PRO A 19 9.38 3.56 20.72
CA PRO A 19 8.96 2.17 20.67
C PRO A 19 8.83 1.65 19.23
N GLU A 20 9.20 0.37 19.02
CA GLU A 20 9.25 -0.25 17.69
C GLU A 20 7.87 -0.35 17.04
N ASP A 21 6.81 -0.55 17.82
CA ASP A 21 5.43 -0.60 17.34
C ASP A 21 5.01 0.69 16.63
N ARG A 22 5.54 1.84 17.05
CA ARG A 22 5.31 3.13 16.40
C ARG A 22 6.06 3.29 15.07
N LEU A 23 7.03 2.43 14.79
CA LEU A 23 7.84 2.45 13.56
C LEU A 23 7.40 1.43 12.51
N ILE A 24 6.52 0.47 12.87
CA ILE A 24 6.10 -0.62 11.98
C ILE A 24 5.51 -0.07 10.68
N TRP A 25 4.66 0.95 10.77
CA TRP A 25 4.02 1.53 9.59
C TRP A 25 5.02 2.18 8.62
N LEU A 26 6.11 2.80 9.13
CA LEU A 26 7.18 3.38 8.31
C LEU A 26 7.86 2.31 7.46
N ASN A 27 8.13 1.14 8.06
CA ASN A 27 8.70 0.00 7.35
C ASN A 27 7.74 -0.54 6.28
N ARG A 28 6.45 -0.66 6.60
CA ARG A 28 5.42 -1.11 5.64
C ARG A 28 5.27 -0.15 4.48
N GLU A 29 5.25 1.16 4.76
CA GLU A 29 5.19 2.16 3.70
C GLU A 29 6.44 2.13 2.82
N LEU A 30 7.63 1.95 3.39
CA LEU A 30 8.89 1.94 2.65
C LEU A 30 9.03 0.70 1.76
N LEU A 31 8.82 -0.50 2.33
CA LEU A 31 9.11 -1.79 1.69
C LEU A 31 7.89 -2.45 1.06
N GLY A 32 6.69 -1.96 1.36
CA GLY A 32 5.43 -2.57 0.97
C GLY A 32 4.87 -3.51 2.04
N TYR A 33 3.69 -4.01 1.75
CA TYR A 33 2.92 -4.91 2.61
C TYR A 33 3.16 -6.35 2.16
N ARG A 34 3.49 -7.23 3.10
CA ARG A 34 3.75 -8.64 2.81
C ARG A 34 2.45 -9.40 2.57
N GLN A 35 2.56 -10.54 1.93
CA GLN A 35 1.42 -11.44 1.70
C GLN A 35 0.72 -11.84 3.01
N ASP A 36 1.49 -12.11 4.07
CA ASP A 36 0.95 -12.41 5.41
C ASP A 36 0.10 -11.26 5.99
N ASP A 37 0.49 -10.01 5.68
CA ASP A 37 -0.28 -8.82 6.04
C ASP A 37 -1.58 -8.74 5.23
N LEU A 38 -1.59 -9.23 3.99
CA LEU A 38 -2.73 -9.20 3.07
C LEU A 38 -3.68 -10.37 3.29
N GLU A 39 -3.18 -11.55 3.65
CA GLU A 39 -4.02 -12.70 4.00
C GLU A 39 -4.87 -12.39 5.22
N ALA A 40 -4.32 -11.69 6.20
CA ALA A 40 -5.08 -11.17 7.32
C ALA A 40 -6.20 -10.18 6.91
N LEU A 41 -6.10 -9.57 5.72
CA LEU A 41 -7.09 -8.66 5.13
C LEU A 41 -8.16 -9.36 4.29
N SER A 42 -7.75 -10.40 3.54
CA SER A 42 -8.67 -11.16 2.69
C SER A 42 -9.63 -12.00 3.51
N ASP A 43 -9.25 -12.33 4.75
CA ASP A 43 -10.03 -13.12 5.67
C ASP A 43 -11.11 -12.33 6.45
N HIS A 44 -11.80 -11.41 5.81
CA HIS A 44 -13.11 -10.95 6.31
C HIS A 44 -14.13 -12.11 6.47
N HIS A 45 -13.76 -13.31 6.04
CA HIS A 45 -14.48 -14.57 6.29
C HIS A 45 -13.76 -15.49 7.29
N MET A 46 -12.75 -15.00 8.00
CA MET A 46 -12.19 -15.76 9.12
C MET A 46 -13.27 -16.02 10.14
N GLY A 47 -13.57 -17.31 10.37
CA GLY A 47 -14.41 -17.70 11.49
C GLY A 47 -13.82 -17.14 12.80
N LEU A 48 -14.69 -16.79 13.75
CA LEU A 48 -14.33 -16.20 15.03
C LEU A 48 -13.14 -16.91 15.72
N ASN A 49 -13.03 -18.24 15.58
CA ASN A 49 -11.93 -19.04 16.15
C ASN A 49 -10.56 -18.77 15.50
N MET A 50 -10.51 -18.55 14.18
CA MET A 50 -9.27 -18.18 13.51
C MET A 50 -8.88 -16.74 13.83
N PHE A 51 -9.84 -15.84 13.95
CA PHE A 51 -9.62 -14.48 14.39
C PHE A 51 -9.06 -14.43 15.82
N LEU A 52 -9.60 -15.20 16.75
CA LEU A 52 -9.10 -15.29 18.12
C LEU A 52 -7.70 -15.92 18.20
N ALA A 53 -7.40 -16.96 17.40
CA ALA A 53 -6.06 -17.53 17.30
C ALA A 53 -5.06 -16.53 16.74
N TRP A 54 -5.46 -15.74 15.74
CA TRP A 54 -4.65 -14.70 15.13
C TRP A 54 -4.30 -13.57 16.12
N ILE A 55 -5.28 -13.11 16.95
CA ILE A 55 -5.04 -12.08 17.98
C ILE A 55 -4.13 -12.59 19.12
N SER A 56 -4.09 -13.91 19.33
CA SER A 56 -3.33 -14.53 20.41
C SER A 56 -1.84 -14.64 20.14
N GLU A 57 -1.38 -14.50 18.90
CA GLU A 57 0.03 -14.54 18.57
C GLU A 57 0.76 -13.23 18.93
N PRO A 58 1.79 -13.27 19.82
CA PRO A 58 2.46 -12.06 20.32
C PRO A 58 3.08 -11.16 19.24
N ARG A 59 3.48 -11.73 18.11
CA ARG A 59 4.11 -11.01 16.97
C ARG A 59 3.11 -10.30 16.05
N ARG A 60 1.81 -10.60 16.18
CA ARG A 60 0.74 -10.04 15.35
C ARG A 60 -0.14 -9.01 16.08
N ARG A 61 0.23 -8.63 17.29
CA ARG A 61 -0.55 -7.72 18.14
C ARG A 61 -0.56 -6.24 17.74
N ALA A 62 0.20 -5.85 16.73
CA ALA A 62 -0.06 -4.54 16.14
C ALA A 62 -1.35 -4.66 15.30
N PRO A 63 -2.42 -3.94 15.65
CA PRO A 63 -3.61 -3.92 14.80
C PRO A 63 -3.16 -3.54 13.40
N LEU A 64 -3.48 -4.39 12.42
CA LEU A 64 -3.30 -4.09 11.02
C LEU A 64 -4.32 -3.01 10.67
N GLU A 65 -4.00 -1.77 10.99
CA GLU A 65 -4.70 -0.66 10.37
C GLU A 65 -4.33 -0.69 8.89
N VAL A 66 -5.24 -1.32 8.13
CA VAL A 66 -5.16 -1.29 6.68
C VAL A 66 -5.42 0.14 6.25
N PRO A 67 -4.42 0.80 5.71
CA PRO A 67 -4.63 2.17 5.32
C PRO A 67 -5.57 2.24 4.11
N GLY A 68 -6.78 2.76 4.32
CA GLY A 68 -7.79 2.89 3.28
C GLY A 68 -7.30 3.64 2.03
N TYR A 69 -6.33 4.55 2.18
CA TYR A 69 -5.73 5.28 1.05
C TYR A 69 -4.92 4.38 0.10
N ARG A 70 -4.60 3.16 0.50
CA ARG A 70 -3.90 2.20 -0.35
C ARG A 70 -4.81 1.37 -1.25
N PHE A 71 -6.11 1.51 -1.13
CA PHE A 71 -7.03 0.93 -2.09
C PHE A 71 -7.09 1.81 -3.33
N LEU A 72 -6.71 1.24 -4.47
CA LEU A 72 -6.68 1.92 -5.76
C LEU A 72 -7.93 1.57 -6.54
N GLU A 73 -8.56 2.57 -7.13
CA GLU A 73 -9.68 2.39 -8.05
C GLU A 73 -9.18 2.02 -9.45
N GLY A 74 -9.88 1.10 -10.08
CA GLY A 74 -9.49 0.65 -11.41
C GLY A 74 -10.48 -0.33 -12.01
N VAL A 75 -10.03 -1.00 -13.06
CA VAL A 75 -10.85 -1.97 -13.80
C VAL A 75 -10.02 -3.20 -14.16
N TRP A 76 -10.65 -4.36 -14.09
CA TRP A 76 -10.10 -5.58 -14.66
C TRP A 76 -10.33 -5.58 -16.18
N GLY A 77 -9.28 -5.86 -16.94
CA GLY A 77 -9.38 -5.85 -18.38
C GLY A 77 -8.21 -6.56 -19.04
N ARG A 78 -8.21 -6.51 -20.36
CA ARG A 78 -7.12 -6.99 -21.22
C ARG A 78 -6.83 -5.94 -22.27
N ILE A 79 -5.57 -5.82 -22.64
CA ILE A 79 -5.21 -5.03 -23.82
C ILE A 79 -5.44 -5.88 -25.05
N ASP A 80 -6.28 -5.42 -25.95
CA ASP A 80 -6.54 -6.08 -27.23
C ASP A 80 -5.37 -5.89 -28.22
N ARG A 81 -5.48 -6.53 -29.39
CA ARG A 81 -4.45 -6.43 -30.45
C ARG A 81 -4.28 -5.01 -31.02
N SER A 82 -5.25 -4.13 -30.77
CA SER A 82 -5.18 -2.72 -31.18
C SER A 82 -4.60 -1.80 -30.10
N GLY A 83 -4.21 -2.35 -28.95
CA GLY A 83 -3.71 -1.60 -27.81
C GLY A 83 -4.80 -0.94 -26.96
N ARG A 84 -6.07 -1.34 -27.12
CA ARG A 84 -7.19 -0.79 -26.34
C ARG A 84 -7.47 -1.67 -25.12
N LEU A 85 -7.78 -1.02 -24.01
CA LEU A 85 -8.25 -1.70 -22.81
C LEU A 85 -9.71 -2.16 -23.03
N VAL A 86 -9.94 -3.45 -22.89
CA VAL A 86 -11.27 -4.09 -22.93
C VAL A 86 -11.59 -4.60 -21.54
N SER A 87 -12.64 -4.08 -20.92
CA SER A 87 -13.07 -4.51 -19.58
C SER A 87 -13.49 -5.97 -19.57
N VAL A 88 -13.13 -6.68 -18.51
CA VAL A 88 -13.58 -8.04 -18.24
C VAL A 88 -14.76 -7.98 -17.28
N MET A 89 -15.91 -8.55 -17.70
CA MET A 89 -17.19 -8.53 -16.97
C MET A 89 -17.43 -9.84 -16.19
N GLU A 90 -16.37 -10.47 -15.70
CA GLU A 90 -16.53 -11.68 -14.89
C GLU A 90 -16.94 -11.31 -13.44
N PRO A 91 -17.95 -11.98 -12.87
CA PRO A 91 -18.45 -11.66 -11.52
C PRO A 91 -17.37 -11.74 -10.44
N GLU A 92 -16.40 -12.64 -10.61
CA GLU A 92 -15.28 -12.85 -9.67
C GLU A 92 -14.25 -11.71 -9.73
N LEU A 93 -14.21 -10.97 -10.82
CA LEU A 93 -13.37 -9.80 -11.06
C LEU A 93 -14.15 -8.48 -10.98
N ALA A 94 -15.34 -8.49 -10.36
CA ALA A 94 -16.17 -7.28 -10.23
C ALA A 94 -15.60 -6.24 -9.25
N GLN A 95 -14.53 -6.56 -8.55
CA GLN A 95 -13.86 -5.62 -7.66
C GLN A 95 -13.29 -4.44 -8.44
N ARG A 96 -13.73 -3.25 -8.07
CA ARG A 96 -13.23 -1.98 -8.63
C ARG A 96 -12.08 -1.38 -7.85
N GLN A 97 -11.71 -2.00 -6.74
CA GLN A 97 -10.63 -1.55 -5.88
C GLN A 97 -9.75 -2.73 -5.52
N ILE A 98 -8.44 -2.53 -5.59
CA ILE A 98 -7.47 -3.48 -5.05
C ILE A 98 -6.49 -2.77 -4.11
N PHE A 99 -5.94 -3.53 -3.20
CA PHE A 99 -4.95 -3.02 -2.26
C PHE A 99 -3.58 -2.90 -2.92
N CYS A 100 -3.00 -1.70 -2.86
CA CYS A 100 -1.65 -1.42 -3.34
C CYS A 100 -0.62 -1.89 -2.30
N ASN A 101 -0.06 -3.07 -2.51
CA ASN A 101 0.90 -3.69 -1.60
C ASN A 101 2.35 -3.26 -1.81
N ILE A 102 2.67 -2.59 -2.91
CA ILE A 102 4.03 -2.16 -3.22
C ILE A 102 4.48 -1.01 -2.32
N GLY A 103 5.78 -0.99 -1.99
CA GLY A 103 6.36 0.07 -1.16
C GLY A 103 6.49 1.40 -1.90
N ILE A 104 6.64 2.48 -1.13
CA ILE A 104 6.83 3.83 -1.69
C ILE A 104 8.04 3.91 -2.61
N GLN A 105 9.12 3.19 -2.31
CA GLN A 105 10.29 3.14 -3.18
C GLN A 105 9.96 2.62 -4.58
N GLN A 106 9.11 1.59 -4.66
CA GLN A 106 8.67 1.03 -5.93
C GLN A 106 7.67 1.95 -6.65
N ILE A 107 6.78 2.62 -5.90
CA ILE A 107 5.89 3.64 -6.47
C ILE A 107 6.70 4.77 -7.10
N GLU A 108 7.73 5.27 -6.40
CA GLU A 108 8.61 6.32 -6.92
C GLU A 108 9.31 5.91 -8.21
N LEU A 109 9.81 4.67 -8.29
CA LEU A 109 10.44 4.15 -9.52
C LEU A 109 9.44 4.14 -10.68
N GLN A 110 8.22 3.70 -10.45
CA GLN A 110 7.19 3.67 -11.48
C GLN A 110 6.77 5.07 -11.92
N LEU A 111 6.63 6.01 -10.99
CA LEU A 111 6.30 7.40 -11.33
C LEU A 111 7.45 8.09 -12.09
N ASP A 112 8.70 7.79 -11.76
CA ASP A 112 9.87 8.32 -12.46
C ASP A 112 10.00 7.78 -13.90
N GLU A 113 9.53 6.55 -14.16
CA GLU A 113 9.55 5.93 -15.49
C GLU A 113 8.44 6.44 -16.41
N MET A 114 7.44 7.14 -15.86
CA MET A 114 6.31 7.67 -16.63
C MET A 114 6.63 9.07 -17.17
N GLU A 115 6.56 9.24 -18.48
CA GLU A 115 6.70 10.56 -19.13
C GLU A 115 5.55 11.51 -18.75
N HIS A 116 4.34 10.97 -18.56
CA HIS A 116 3.12 11.69 -18.20
C HIS A 116 2.37 10.96 -17.07
N PRO A 117 2.75 11.17 -15.80
CA PRO A 117 2.21 10.39 -14.68
C PRO A 117 0.70 10.56 -14.43
N THR A 118 0.04 11.53 -15.05
CA THR A 118 -1.40 11.77 -14.89
C THR A 118 -2.28 11.03 -15.90
N GLU A 119 -1.72 10.52 -16.98
CA GLU A 119 -2.48 9.93 -18.10
C GLU A 119 -2.16 8.46 -18.36
N ALA A 120 -1.12 7.92 -17.71
CA ALA A 120 -0.72 6.54 -17.92
C ALA A 120 -1.62 5.56 -17.17
N LEU A 121 -2.01 4.48 -17.85
CA LEU A 121 -2.58 3.31 -17.21
C LEU A 121 -1.46 2.40 -16.71
N PHE A 122 -1.67 1.86 -15.54
CA PHE A 122 -0.72 1.05 -14.85
C PHE A 122 -1.37 -0.27 -14.41
N SER A 123 -0.69 -1.40 -14.66
CA SER A 123 -1.15 -2.72 -14.25
C SER A 123 -0.58 -3.06 -12.90
N LEU A 124 -1.44 -3.33 -11.92
CA LEU A 124 -1.05 -3.62 -10.55
C LEU A 124 -1.17 -5.10 -10.20
N SER A 125 -2.08 -5.82 -10.80
CA SER A 125 -2.35 -7.22 -10.50
C SER A 125 -2.75 -7.99 -11.75
N PHE A 126 -2.46 -9.29 -11.75
CA PHE A 126 -2.74 -10.21 -12.84
C PHE A 126 -3.50 -11.42 -12.31
N ASP A 127 -4.60 -11.79 -12.96
CA ASP A 127 -5.34 -13.02 -12.70
C ASP A 127 -4.94 -14.10 -13.71
N GLU A 128 -4.18 -15.09 -13.24
CA GLU A 128 -3.66 -16.18 -14.08
C GLU A 128 -4.78 -17.01 -14.75
N ARG A 129 -5.92 -17.15 -14.09
CA ARG A 129 -7.04 -17.96 -14.59
C ARG A 129 -7.71 -17.34 -15.80
N THR A 130 -7.91 -16.03 -15.77
CA THR A 130 -8.61 -15.30 -16.83
C THR A 130 -7.66 -14.59 -17.78
N GLY A 131 -6.39 -14.41 -17.40
CA GLY A 131 -5.43 -13.59 -18.13
C GLY A 131 -5.78 -12.10 -18.11
N ALA A 132 -6.61 -11.67 -17.17
CA ALA A 132 -6.96 -10.28 -16.98
C ALA A 132 -5.95 -9.58 -16.06
N GLU A 133 -5.76 -8.28 -16.28
CA GLU A 133 -4.95 -7.42 -15.44
C GLU A 133 -5.83 -6.34 -14.81
N PHE A 134 -5.45 -5.92 -13.61
CA PHE A 134 -6.09 -4.78 -12.96
C PHE A 134 -5.38 -3.50 -13.36
N PHE A 135 -6.07 -2.64 -14.09
CA PHE A 135 -5.57 -1.37 -14.56
C PHE A 135 -6.13 -0.23 -13.71
N CYS A 136 -5.25 0.64 -13.25
CA CYS A 136 -5.61 1.91 -12.61
C CYS A 136 -4.87 3.07 -13.27
N GLU A 137 -5.37 4.27 -13.08
CA GLU A 137 -4.69 5.48 -13.49
C GLU A 137 -3.50 5.75 -12.58
N SER A 138 -2.40 6.26 -13.13
CA SER A 138 -1.21 6.62 -12.37
C SER A 138 -1.50 7.70 -11.31
N ALA A 139 -2.53 8.52 -11.50
CA ALA A 139 -3.02 9.46 -10.49
C ALA A 139 -3.35 8.78 -9.15
N GLU A 140 -3.79 7.51 -9.17
CA GLU A 140 -4.03 6.72 -7.96
C GLU A 140 -2.72 6.45 -7.19
N LEU A 141 -1.61 6.20 -7.89
CA LEU A 141 -0.29 6.05 -7.26
C LEU A 141 0.22 7.38 -6.68
N VAL A 142 0.00 8.49 -7.39
CA VAL A 142 0.32 9.83 -6.90
C VAL A 142 -0.47 10.11 -5.62
N ARG A 143 -1.75 9.74 -5.57
CA ARG A 143 -2.60 9.89 -4.39
C ARG A 143 -2.05 9.11 -3.18
N VAL A 144 -1.60 7.87 -3.39
CA VAL A 144 -0.95 7.07 -2.33
C VAL A 144 0.34 7.75 -1.87
N TYR A 145 1.16 8.19 -2.79
CA TYR A 145 2.43 8.86 -2.50
C TYR A 145 2.24 10.12 -1.65
N ASP A 146 1.33 10.98 -2.03
CA ASP A 146 1.03 12.23 -1.31
C ASP A 146 0.44 11.96 0.08
N HIS A 147 -0.36 10.91 0.22
CA HIS A 147 -0.90 10.50 1.51
C HIS A 147 0.19 10.03 2.47
N VAL A 148 1.11 9.19 1.99
CA VAL A 148 2.25 8.73 2.80
C VAL A 148 3.15 9.90 3.20
N ARG A 149 3.40 10.82 2.27
CA ARG A 149 4.15 12.04 2.54
C ARG A 149 3.51 12.87 3.66
N SER A 150 2.20 13.13 3.56
CA SER A 150 1.47 13.90 4.57
C SER A 150 1.48 13.21 5.93
N LYS A 151 1.24 11.90 5.95
CA LYS A 151 1.28 11.09 7.17
C LYS A 151 2.66 11.10 7.83
N LEU A 152 3.73 11.11 7.03
CA LEU A 152 5.10 11.21 7.55
C LEU A 152 5.35 12.57 8.21
N ILE A 153 4.89 13.65 7.60
CA ILE A 153 5.00 15.00 8.17
C ILE A 153 4.26 15.07 9.51
N ASP A 154 3.01 14.64 9.56
CA ASP A 154 2.19 14.62 10.78
C ASP A 154 2.83 13.77 11.90
N PHE A 155 3.44 12.65 11.53
CA PHE A 155 4.15 11.80 12.47
C PHE A 155 5.38 12.51 13.05
N LEU A 156 6.18 13.15 12.20
CA LEU A 156 7.38 13.88 12.62
C LEU A 156 7.03 15.05 13.53
N ASP A 157 6.00 15.81 13.22
CA ASP A 157 5.55 16.93 14.05
C ASP A 157 5.16 16.46 15.47
N LYS A 158 4.45 15.34 15.57
CA LYS A 158 4.11 14.72 16.87
C LYS A 158 5.35 14.26 17.64
N VAL A 159 6.26 13.54 16.98
CA VAL A 159 7.49 13.04 17.62
C VAL A 159 8.38 14.20 18.10
N ILE A 160 8.53 15.25 17.28
CA ILE A 160 9.31 16.43 17.65
C ILE A 160 8.69 17.14 18.86
N ALA A 161 7.36 17.27 18.89
CA ALA A 161 6.66 17.85 20.02
C ALA A 161 6.89 17.05 21.32
N GLU A 162 6.79 15.73 21.25
CA GLU A 162 7.04 14.83 22.39
C GLU A 162 8.49 14.94 22.90
N LEU A 163 9.47 14.94 22.01
CA LEU A 163 10.90 15.02 22.36
C LEU A 163 11.32 16.38 22.94
N ARG A 164 10.57 17.45 22.67
CA ARG A 164 10.84 18.78 23.25
C ARG A 164 10.34 18.92 24.68
N VAL A 165 9.40 18.08 25.09
CA VAL A 165 8.78 18.12 26.42
C VAL A 165 9.48 17.16 27.39
N ALA A 166 10.21 16.18 26.86
CA ALA A 166 11.00 15.21 27.63
C ALA A 166 12.39 15.76 27.99
#